data_11417494c81c805124b733351893a4a1
#
_entry.id   11417494c81c805124b733351893a4a1
#
_cell.length_a   1.000
_cell.length_b   1.000
_cell.length_c   1.000
_cell.angle_alpha   90.00
_cell.angle_beta   90.00
_cell.angle_gamma   90.00
#
_symmetry.space_group_name_H-M   'P 1'
#
loop_
_entity.id
_entity.type
_entity.pdbx_description
1 polymer ?
#
loop_
_entity_poly.entity_id
_entity_poly.type
_entity_poly.pdbx_seq_one_letter_code
_entity_poly.pdbx_strand_id
1 'polypeptide(L)'
;TPEQRERAVRNLCGGAWHSCSDLANFATNGHVRGGWGHSEEYCARAWAMEHEAFAHFFEASMGDGIKLQRLTKLFPNAVRVFNQMLDAIIKNAEPYDREQRERAIWEER
;
A
#
# COMPACT_ATOMS: atom_id res chain seq x y z
N THR A 1 12.64 -22.81 6.72
CA THR A 1 12.99 -21.98 7.88
C THR A 1 12.54 -20.53 7.66
N PRO A 2 12.41 -19.74 8.72
CA PRO A 2 12.09 -18.32 8.57
C PRO A 2 13.06 -17.57 7.67
N GLU A 3 14.35 -17.88 7.76
CA GLU A 3 15.40 -17.25 6.93
C GLU A 3 15.25 -17.61 5.45
N GLN A 4 14.86 -18.84 5.15
CA GLN A 4 14.62 -19.28 3.77
C GLN A 4 13.42 -18.57 3.17
N ARG A 5 12.33 -18.40 3.95
CA ARG A 5 11.14 -17.67 3.50
C ARG A 5 11.44 -16.20 3.26
N GLU A 6 12.17 -15.58 4.17
CA GLU A 6 12.60 -14.19 4.05
C GLU A 6 13.41 -13.97 2.78
N ARG A 7 14.37 -14.85 2.52
CA ARG A 7 15.20 -14.80 1.32
C ARG A 7 14.37 -14.99 0.05
N ALA A 8 13.41 -15.92 0.08
CA ALA A 8 12.52 -16.16 -1.06
C ALA A 8 11.68 -14.93 -1.38
N VAL A 9 11.08 -14.27 -0.38
CA VAL A 9 10.33 -13.04 -0.56
C VAL A 9 11.22 -11.95 -1.14
N ARG A 10 12.41 -11.77 -0.58
CA ARG A 10 13.37 -10.77 -1.03
C ARG A 10 13.78 -10.98 -2.49
N ASN A 11 14.04 -12.22 -2.88
CA ASN A 11 14.42 -12.57 -4.26
C ASN A 11 13.26 -12.33 -5.24
N LEU A 12 12.03 -12.68 -4.86
CA LEU A 12 10.85 -12.47 -5.68
C LEU A 12 10.54 -10.98 -5.87
N CYS A 13 10.78 -10.18 -4.84
CA CYS A 13 10.42 -8.75 -4.87
C CYS A 13 11.47 -7.89 -5.57
N GLY A 14 12.73 -8.33 -5.61
CA GLY A 14 13.80 -7.54 -6.22
C GLY A 14 13.88 -6.13 -5.64
N GLY A 15 13.91 -5.11 -6.49
CA GLY A 15 14.00 -3.72 -6.06
C GLY A 15 12.79 -3.19 -5.27
N ALA A 16 11.69 -3.91 -5.27
CA ALA A 16 10.49 -3.55 -4.52
C ALA A 16 10.35 -4.33 -3.20
N TRP A 17 11.42 -4.96 -2.71
CA TRP A 17 11.32 -5.88 -1.58
C TRP A 17 10.90 -5.22 -0.26
N HIS A 18 11.20 -3.94 -0.06
CA HIS A 18 10.71 -3.22 1.11
C HIS A 18 9.18 -3.18 1.16
N SER A 19 8.57 -2.78 0.05
CA SER A 19 7.10 -2.77 -0.08
C SER A 19 6.52 -4.19 0.00
N CYS A 20 7.16 -5.15 -0.67
CA CYS A 20 6.72 -6.54 -0.66
C CYS A 20 6.83 -7.18 0.72
N SER A 21 7.84 -6.83 1.51
CA SER A 21 7.99 -7.32 2.87
C SER A 21 6.80 -6.91 3.74
N ASP A 22 6.43 -5.65 3.71
CA ASP A 22 5.28 -5.15 4.48
C ASP A 22 3.96 -5.73 3.98
N LEU A 23 3.80 -5.84 2.65
CA LEU A 23 2.61 -6.45 2.07
C LEU A 23 2.51 -7.94 2.36
N ALA A 24 3.63 -8.67 2.33
CA ALA A 24 3.64 -10.08 2.69
C ALA A 24 3.30 -10.29 4.15
N ASN A 25 3.83 -9.45 5.03
CA ASN A 25 3.48 -9.47 6.45
C ASN A 25 1.97 -9.22 6.66
N PHE A 26 1.43 -8.22 6.00
CA PHE A 26 0.00 -7.92 6.04
C PHE A 26 -0.84 -9.08 5.47
N ALA A 27 -0.54 -9.53 4.27
CA ALA A 27 -1.32 -10.54 3.56
C ALA A 27 -1.31 -11.91 4.24
N THR A 28 -0.26 -12.21 4.99
CA THR A 28 -0.10 -13.51 5.68
C THR A 28 -0.33 -13.42 7.18
N ASN A 29 -0.82 -12.30 7.67
CA ASN A 29 -1.02 -12.05 9.10
C ASN A 29 0.23 -12.34 9.93
N GLY A 30 1.37 -11.88 9.45
CA GLY A 30 2.65 -11.98 10.13
C GLY A 30 3.43 -13.27 9.91
N HIS A 31 2.90 -14.22 9.15
CA HIS A 31 3.58 -15.50 8.93
C HIS A 31 4.76 -15.41 7.96
N VAL A 32 4.71 -14.47 7.02
CA VAL A 32 5.79 -14.25 6.06
C VAL A 32 6.29 -12.81 6.17
N ARG A 33 7.58 -12.67 6.43
CA ARG A 33 8.26 -11.37 6.50
C ARG A 33 9.46 -11.41 5.59
N GLY A 34 9.73 -10.28 4.92
CA GLY A 34 10.84 -10.19 3.98
C GLY A 34 12.13 -9.63 4.56
N GLY A 35 12.24 -9.52 5.88
CA GLY A 35 13.43 -9.00 6.56
C GLY A 35 13.50 -7.47 6.62
N TRP A 36 12.48 -6.80 6.18
CA TRP A 36 12.32 -5.35 6.25
C TRP A 36 10.96 -5.01 6.83
N GLY A 37 10.88 -3.90 7.53
CA GLY A 37 9.64 -3.40 8.06
C GLY A 37 9.75 -3.00 9.52
N HIS A 38 8.63 -2.80 10.13
CA HIS A 38 8.52 -2.34 11.52
C HIS A 38 8.66 -3.49 12.51
N SER A 39 8.88 -3.14 13.79
CA SER A 39 8.96 -4.11 14.87
C SER A 39 7.64 -4.84 15.09
N GLU A 40 7.69 -5.96 15.82
CA GLU A 40 6.48 -6.69 16.20
C GLU A 40 5.53 -5.83 17.03
N GLU A 41 6.09 -5.01 17.92
CA GLU A 41 5.29 -4.09 18.75
C GLU A 41 4.52 -3.09 17.91
N TYR A 42 5.15 -2.53 16.88
CA TYR A 42 4.48 -1.64 15.94
C TYR A 42 3.39 -2.37 15.16
N CYS A 43 3.69 -3.53 14.62
CA CYS A 43 2.75 -4.33 13.83
C CYS A 43 1.54 -4.80 14.63
N ALA A 44 1.67 -4.93 15.94
CA ALA A 44 0.58 -5.32 16.83
C ALA A 44 -0.41 -4.18 17.11
N ARG A 45 -0.08 -2.94 16.76
CA ARG A 45 -0.99 -1.81 16.92
C ARG A 45 -2.18 -1.97 15.97
N ALA A 46 -3.37 -1.60 16.46
CA ALA A 46 -4.58 -1.64 15.63
C ALA A 46 -4.37 -0.83 14.34
N TRP A 47 -4.70 -1.47 13.21
CA TRP A 47 -4.65 -0.87 11.86
C TRP A 47 -3.25 -0.50 11.34
N ALA A 48 -2.17 -0.78 12.07
CA ALA A 48 -0.83 -0.42 11.64
C ALA A 48 -0.43 -1.10 10.33
N MET A 49 -0.67 -2.39 10.20
CA MET A 49 -0.30 -3.15 8.99
C MET A 49 -1.16 -2.78 7.79
N GLU A 50 -2.43 -2.51 8.01
CA GLU A 50 -3.35 -2.05 6.95
C GLU A 50 -2.89 -0.70 6.41
N HIS A 51 -2.52 0.23 7.28
CA HIS A 51 -1.99 1.54 6.89
C HIS A 51 -0.69 1.42 6.11
N GLU A 52 0.23 0.59 6.58
CA GLU A 52 1.51 0.37 5.89
C GLU A 52 1.30 -0.25 4.51
N ALA A 53 0.45 -1.26 4.40
CA ALA A 53 0.16 -1.93 3.14
C ALA A 53 -0.46 -0.96 2.13
N PHE A 54 -1.43 -0.18 2.55
CA PHE A 54 -2.07 0.82 1.68
C PHE A 54 -1.10 1.92 1.28
N ALA A 55 -0.25 2.38 2.21
CA ALA A 55 0.76 3.40 1.91
C ALA A 55 1.76 2.92 0.85
N HIS A 56 2.22 1.68 0.93
CA HIS A 56 3.10 1.10 -0.09
C HIS A 56 2.41 0.98 -1.45
N PHE A 57 1.16 0.56 -1.46
CA PHE A 57 0.37 0.52 -2.70
C PHE A 57 0.23 1.91 -3.31
N PHE A 58 -0.14 2.90 -2.49
CA PHE A 58 -0.35 4.28 -2.95
C PHE A 58 0.94 4.85 -3.54
N GLU A 59 2.07 4.67 -2.85
CA GLU A 59 3.39 5.08 -3.34
C GLU A 59 3.71 4.43 -4.69
N ALA A 60 3.46 3.12 -4.81
CA ALA A 60 3.70 2.39 -6.05
C ALA A 60 2.82 2.91 -7.19
N SER A 61 1.57 3.27 -6.90
CA SER A 61 0.62 3.81 -7.89
C SER A 61 1.06 5.16 -8.43
N MET A 62 1.78 5.94 -7.63
CA MET A 62 2.24 7.28 -8.02
C MET A 62 3.64 7.27 -8.65
N GLY A 63 4.31 6.12 -8.70
CA GLY A 63 5.65 5.98 -9.22
C GLY A 63 5.71 5.64 -10.72
N ASP A 64 6.82 5.05 -11.14
CA ASP A 64 7.11 4.74 -12.56
C ASP A 64 6.38 3.50 -13.10
N GLY A 65 5.61 2.84 -12.30
CA GLY A 65 4.84 1.65 -12.68
C GLY A 65 5.56 0.32 -12.50
N ILE A 66 6.87 0.29 -12.39
CA ILE A 66 7.63 -0.97 -12.22
C ILE A 66 7.29 -1.63 -10.89
N LYS A 67 7.29 -0.85 -9.81
CA LYS A 67 6.93 -1.34 -8.49
C LYS A 67 5.50 -1.84 -8.45
N LEU A 68 4.56 -1.10 -9.05
CA LEU A 68 3.16 -1.51 -9.11
C LEU A 68 2.97 -2.80 -9.90
N GLN A 69 3.70 -2.98 -11.00
CA GLN A 69 3.66 -4.22 -11.77
C GLN A 69 4.11 -5.42 -10.95
N ARG A 70 5.19 -5.26 -10.16
CA ARG A 70 5.67 -6.31 -9.28
C ARG A 70 4.68 -6.65 -8.17
N LEU A 71 4.10 -5.63 -7.55
CA LEU A 71 3.09 -5.82 -6.52
C LEU A 71 1.84 -6.51 -7.08
N THR A 72 1.42 -6.13 -8.28
CA THR A 72 0.27 -6.75 -8.95
C THR A 72 0.53 -8.22 -9.25
N LYS A 73 1.74 -8.56 -9.67
CA LYS A 73 2.12 -9.94 -9.95
C LYS A 73 2.14 -10.81 -8.70
N LEU A 74 2.66 -10.27 -7.59
CA LEU A 74 2.83 -11.01 -6.34
C LEU A 74 1.58 -11.01 -5.46
N PHE A 75 0.81 -9.93 -5.49
CA PHE A 75 -0.36 -9.72 -4.64
C PHE A 75 -1.57 -9.22 -5.44
N PRO A 76 -2.04 -9.99 -6.45
CA PRO A 76 -3.08 -9.50 -7.36
C PRO A 76 -4.40 -9.16 -6.64
N ASN A 77 -4.78 -9.92 -5.63
CA ASN A 77 -6.01 -9.67 -4.89
C ASN A 77 -5.91 -8.43 -4.02
N ALA A 78 -4.77 -8.22 -3.35
CA ALA A 78 -4.53 -7.04 -2.54
C ALA A 78 -4.55 -5.77 -3.40
N VAL A 79 -3.87 -5.80 -4.55
CA VAL A 79 -3.84 -4.67 -5.48
C VAL A 79 -5.25 -4.37 -6.01
N ARG A 80 -6.04 -5.38 -6.32
CA ARG A 80 -7.43 -5.20 -6.75
C ARG A 80 -8.26 -4.49 -5.68
N VAL A 81 -8.15 -4.91 -4.44
CA VAL A 81 -8.87 -4.29 -3.32
C VAL A 81 -8.41 -2.85 -3.10
N PHE A 82 -7.11 -2.61 -3.13
CA PHE A 82 -6.56 -1.26 -2.97
C PHE A 82 -6.99 -0.33 -4.10
N ASN A 83 -7.07 -0.81 -5.34
CA ASN A 83 -7.62 -0.03 -6.46
C ASN A 83 -9.08 0.33 -6.23
N GLN A 84 -9.88 -0.59 -5.72
CA GLN A 84 -11.29 -0.31 -5.37
C GLN A 84 -11.39 0.74 -4.26
N MET A 85 -10.52 0.66 -3.25
CA MET A 85 -10.47 1.66 -2.17
C MET A 85 -10.09 3.04 -2.71
N LEU A 86 -9.09 3.10 -3.58
CA LEU A 86 -8.63 4.35 -4.17
C LEU A 86 -9.74 4.98 -5.03
N ASP A 87 -10.42 4.18 -5.84
CA ASP A 87 -11.55 4.66 -6.66
C ASP A 87 -12.66 5.23 -5.78
N ALA A 88 -12.98 4.57 -4.67
CA ALA A 88 -13.98 5.05 -3.72
C ALA A 88 -13.57 6.37 -3.06
N ILE A 89 -12.30 6.51 -2.69
CA ILE A 89 -11.76 7.73 -2.11
C ILE A 89 -11.86 8.89 -3.11
N ILE A 90 -11.45 8.68 -4.36
CA ILE A 90 -11.50 9.69 -5.42
C ILE A 90 -12.94 10.12 -5.66
N LYS A 91 -13.85 9.16 -5.80
CA LYS A 91 -15.27 9.43 -6.04
C LYS A 91 -15.90 10.25 -4.93
N ASN A 92 -15.55 9.96 -3.68
CA ASN A 92 -16.08 10.69 -2.52
C ASN A 92 -15.45 12.07 -2.36
N ALA A 93 -14.21 12.26 -2.82
CA ALA A 93 -13.50 13.54 -2.71
C ALA A 93 -13.94 14.56 -3.77
N GLU A 94 -14.36 14.13 -4.98
CA GLU A 94 -14.74 15.02 -6.08
C GLU A 94 -15.80 16.06 -5.70
N PRO A 95 -16.92 15.71 -5.06
CA PRO A 95 -17.91 16.70 -4.66
C PRO A 95 -17.37 17.72 -3.66
N TYR A 96 -16.54 17.27 -2.72
CA TYR A 96 -15.91 18.13 -1.73
C TYR A 96 -14.95 19.14 -2.39
N ASP A 97 -14.09 18.68 -3.29
CA ASP A 97 -13.15 19.54 -4.00
C ASP A 97 -13.87 20.59 -4.85
N ARG A 98 -14.94 20.21 -5.53
CA ARG A 98 -15.75 21.15 -6.33
C ARG A 98 -16.36 22.22 -5.44
N GLU A 99 -16.93 21.83 -4.31
CA GLU A 99 -17.52 22.76 -3.35
C GLU A 99 -16.48 23.75 -2.82
N GLN A 100 -15.29 23.27 -2.49
CA GLN A 100 -14.20 24.13 -2.02
C GLN A 100 -13.75 25.13 -3.09
N ARG A 101 -13.68 24.70 -4.34
CA ARG A 101 -13.33 25.58 -5.46
C ARG A 101 -14.38 26.67 -5.67
N GLU A 102 -15.65 26.32 -5.61
CA GLU A 102 -16.75 27.28 -5.73
C GLU A 102 -16.71 28.31 -4.61
N ARG A 103 -16.46 27.91 -3.37
CA ARG A 103 -16.28 28.82 -2.24
C ARG A 103 -15.13 29.78 -2.45
N ALA A 104 -13.99 29.29 -2.92
CA ALA A 104 -12.80 30.11 -3.17
C ALA A 104 -13.10 31.21 -4.21
N ILE A 105 -13.85 30.90 -5.26
CA ILE A 105 -14.26 31.87 -6.28
C ILE A 105 -15.15 32.96 -5.66
N TRP A 106 -16.09 32.59 -4.81
CA TRP A 106 -16.99 33.55 -4.14
C TRP A 106 -16.23 34.44 -3.15
N GLU A 107 -15.28 33.92 -2.42
CA GLU A 107 -14.48 34.68 -1.45
C GLU A 107 -13.56 35.70 -2.12
N GLU A 108 -13.11 35.45 -3.34
CA GLU A 108 -12.28 36.36 -4.13
C GLU A 108 -13.08 37.54 -4.73
N ARG A 109 -14.39 37.47 -4.75
CA ARG A 109 -15.28 38.50 -5.24
C ARG A 109 -15.70 39.46 -4.12
#